data_f239ab2471643d514df7e51f8b34df6a
#
_entry.id   f239ab2471643d514df7e51f8b34df6a
#
_cell.length_a   1.000
_cell.length_b   1.000
_cell.length_c   1.000
_cell.angle_alpha   90.00
_cell.angle_beta   90.00
_cell.angle_gamma   90.00
#
_symmetry.space_group_name_H-M   'P 1'
#
loop_
_entity.id
_entity.type
_entity.pdbx_description
1 polymer ?
#
loop_
_entity_poly.entity_id
_entity_poly.type
_entity_poly.pdbx_seq_one_letter_code
_entity_poly.pdbx_strand_id
1 'polypeptide(L)'
;AAGADNLFCISGSTGSGKTTIIDCVILALYRDGDRGNLDEYVNLRCERGKISFRFEMSGDVYETERVITRKKSGKNTYVLIKNGTPIAEGNEAFAAVGELIGLDVKEFTNVVVLQQGEFSRFLKTTKGARVALISKLFDLGRFDKAAAAFSEKSRKLGAECDGLTLALENLCDVTDEG
;
A
#
# COMPACT_ATOMS: atom_id res chain seq x y z
N ALA A 1 -24.27 10.13 10.03
CA ALA A 1 -23.58 10.49 11.27
C ALA A 1 -22.46 9.47 11.47
N ALA A 2 -21.21 9.83 11.20
CA ALA A 2 -20.06 9.03 11.57
C ALA A 2 -19.98 9.06 13.11
N GLY A 3 -20.34 7.97 13.75
CA GLY A 3 -20.29 7.84 15.18
C GLY A 3 -18.84 7.88 15.67
N ALA A 4 -18.63 8.46 16.85
CA ALA A 4 -17.35 8.51 17.55
C ALA A 4 -16.83 7.12 17.99
N ASP A 5 -17.44 6.03 17.53
CA ASP A 5 -17.26 4.66 18.02
C ASP A 5 -16.07 3.92 17.43
N ASN A 6 -15.25 4.59 16.59
CA ASN A 6 -14.08 3.95 15.94
C ASN A 6 -12.74 4.31 16.61
N LEU A 7 -12.74 5.01 17.74
CA LEU A 7 -11.53 5.32 18.48
C LEU A 7 -11.43 4.39 19.71
N PHE A 8 -10.33 3.63 19.77
CA PHE A 8 -10.01 2.82 20.95
C PHE A 8 -8.63 3.17 21.49
N CYS A 9 -8.41 2.98 22.78
CA CYS A 9 -7.15 3.25 23.47
C CYS A 9 -6.63 1.98 24.13
N ILE A 10 -5.35 1.65 23.85
CA ILE A 10 -4.65 0.56 24.51
C ILE A 10 -3.76 1.15 25.60
N SER A 11 -4.11 0.94 26.86
CA SER A 11 -3.33 1.39 28.02
C SER A 11 -2.74 0.22 28.79
N GLY A 12 -1.65 0.46 29.51
CA GLY A 12 -0.98 -0.54 30.33
C GLY A 12 0.41 -0.07 30.77
N SER A 13 1.02 -0.76 31.73
CA SER A 13 2.36 -0.47 32.25
C SER A 13 3.43 -0.63 31.16
N THR A 14 4.61 -0.05 31.38
CA THR A 14 5.77 -0.24 30.51
C THR A 14 6.12 -1.73 30.45
N GLY A 15 6.38 -2.26 29.24
CA GLY A 15 6.67 -3.68 29.02
C GLY A 15 5.45 -4.59 28.91
N SER A 16 4.20 -4.08 28.99
CA SER A 16 2.97 -4.89 28.89
C SER A 16 2.63 -5.36 27.46
N GLY A 17 3.47 -5.09 26.47
CA GLY A 17 3.26 -5.57 25.08
C GLY A 17 2.43 -4.65 24.19
N LYS A 18 2.14 -3.41 24.58
CA LYS A 18 1.38 -2.46 23.75
C LYS A 18 1.97 -2.29 22.34
N THR A 19 3.27 -2.05 22.26
CA THR A 19 3.97 -1.89 20.98
C THR A 19 4.03 -3.21 20.21
N THR A 20 4.09 -4.35 20.91
CA THR A 20 4.09 -5.68 20.30
C THR A 20 2.81 -5.95 19.49
N ILE A 21 1.67 -5.39 19.90
CA ILE A 21 0.41 -5.50 19.14
C ILE A 21 0.59 -4.86 17.76
N ILE A 22 1.21 -3.69 17.70
CA ILE A 22 1.49 -2.99 16.45
C ILE A 22 2.50 -3.77 15.60
N ASP A 23 3.58 -4.26 16.22
CA ASP A 23 4.56 -5.12 15.55
C ASP A 23 3.88 -6.37 14.96
N CYS A 24 2.90 -6.96 15.68
CA CYS A 24 2.12 -8.10 15.17
C CYS A 24 1.28 -7.73 13.94
N VAL A 25 0.70 -6.53 13.87
CA VAL A 25 -0.03 -6.08 12.67
C VAL A 25 0.92 -5.97 11.48
N ILE A 26 2.09 -5.37 11.66
CA ILE A 26 3.11 -5.26 10.61
C ILE A 26 3.55 -6.66 10.14
N LEU A 27 3.84 -7.56 11.08
CA LEU A 27 4.24 -8.93 10.79
C LEU A 27 3.13 -9.77 10.14
N ALA A 28 1.87 -9.44 10.41
CA ALA A 28 0.72 -10.09 9.78
C ALA A 28 0.54 -9.67 8.32
N LEU A 29 0.96 -8.46 7.94
CA LEU A 29 0.76 -7.92 6.60
C LEU A 29 2.02 -8.01 5.73
N TYR A 30 3.21 -7.90 6.33
CA TYR A 30 4.47 -7.82 5.61
C TYR A 30 5.44 -8.95 6.02
N ARG A 31 6.31 -9.32 5.07
CA ARG A 31 7.27 -10.40 5.26
C ARG A 31 8.23 -10.12 6.40
N ASP A 32 8.79 -8.91 6.42
CA ASP A 32 9.81 -8.50 7.36
C ASP A 32 9.23 -7.51 8.37
N GLY A 33 9.53 -7.71 9.64
CA GLY A 33 9.19 -6.76 10.70
C GLY A 33 10.15 -5.57 10.70
N ASP A 34 9.77 -4.51 11.37
CA ASP A 34 10.59 -3.31 11.51
C ASP A 34 11.76 -3.48 12.51
N ARG A 35 11.77 -4.56 13.29
CA ARG A 35 12.72 -4.81 14.37
C ARG A 35 13.31 -6.21 14.30
N GLY A 36 14.58 -6.32 13.94
CA GLY A 36 15.38 -7.52 14.11
C GLY A 36 14.93 -8.75 13.34
N ASN A 37 15.37 -9.90 13.81
CA ASN A 37 15.04 -11.19 13.20
C ASN A 37 13.66 -11.68 13.65
N LEU A 38 12.99 -12.44 12.80
CA LEU A 38 11.63 -12.96 13.07
C LEU A 38 11.53 -13.81 14.34
N ASP A 39 12.59 -14.52 14.69
CA ASP A 39 12.65 -15.35 15.90
C ASP A 39 12.63 -14.55 17.20
N GLU A 40 13.00 -13.27 17.17
CA GLU A 40 12.96 -12.36 18.31
C GLU A 40 11.52 -12.00 18.73
N TYR A 41 10.55 -12.13 17.81
CA TYR A 41 9.13 -11.92 18.11
C TYR A 41 8.47 -13.12 18.80
N VAL A 42 9.15 -14.27 18.85
CA VAL A 42 8.66 -15.46 19.56
C VAL A 42 9.18 -15.45 20.99
N ASN A 43 8.27 -15.61 21.95
CA ASN A 43 8.64 -15.66 23.37
C ASN A 43 9.77 -16.68 23.60
N LEU A 44 10.74 -16.32 24.45
CA LEU A 44 11.91 -17.15 24.78
C LEU A 44 11.55 -18.54 25.29
N ARG A 45 10.38 -18.71 25.90
CA ARG A 45 9.87 -19.96 26.45
C ARG A 45 9.08 -20.81 25.43
N CYS A 46 8.85 -20.27 24.23
CA CYS A 46 8.07 -20.92 23.18
C CYS A 46 8.95 -21.27 21.98
N GLU A 47 8.61 -22.36 21.32
CA GLU A 47 9.30 -22.78 20.08
C GLU A 47 8.72 -22.09 18.85
N ARG A 48 7.47 -21.67 18.92
CA ARG A 48 6.73 -21.01 17.83
C ARG A 48 5.76 -19.98 18.35
N GLY A 49 5.48 -18.97 17.53
CA GLY A 49 4.40 -18.01 17.73
C GLY A 49 3.43 -18.06 16.54
N LYS A 50 2.15 -17.82 16.80
CA LYS A 50 1.13 -17.66 15.76
C LYS A 50 0.57 -16.25 15.82
N ILE A 51 0.42 -15.61 14.65
CA ILE A 51 -0.28 -14.34 14.47
C ILE A 51 -1.45 -14.63 13.55
N SER A 52 -2.65 -14.19 13.93
CA SER A 52 -3.83 -14.14 13.07
C SER A 52 -4.34 -12.71 13.06
N PHE A 53 -4.54 -12.16 11.87
CA PHE A 53 -5.00 -10.79 11.69
C PHE A 53 -6.11 -10.76 10.64
N ARG A 54 -7.25 -10.17 11.02
CA ARG A 54 -8.43 -10.09 10.17
C ARG A 54 -8.74 -8.64 9.85
N PHE A 55 -9.02 -8.34 8.59
CA PHE A 55 -9.37 -7.00 8.12
C PHE A 55 -10.37 -7.07 6.98
N GLU A 56 -11.05 -5.96 6.73
CA GLU A 56 -12.00 -5.80 5.64
C GLU A 56 -11.47 -4.79 4.63
N MET A 57 -11.60 -5.11 3.35
CA MET A 57 -11.25 -4.22 2.26
C MET A 57 -12.18 -4.43 1.07
N SER A 58 -12.76 -3.33 0.57
CA SER A 58 -13.68 -3.34 -0.59
C SER A 58 -14.87 -4.29 -0.43
N GLY A 59 -15.34 -4.50 0.81
CA GLY A 59 -16.46 -5.39 1.12
C GLY A 59 -16.11 -6.87 1.28
N ASP A 60 -14.86 -7.26 1.04
CA ASP A 60 -14.34 -8.60 1.30
C ASP A 60 -13.61 -8.66 2.64
N VAL A 61 -13.74 -9.79 3.33
CA VAL A 61 -13.06 -10.07 4.59
C VAL A 61 -11.80 -10.90 4.30
N TYR A 62 -10.66 -10.36 4.71
CA TYR A 62 -9.37 -11.02 4.60
C TYR A 62 -8.84 -11.42 5.97
N GLU A 63 -8.17 -12.56 6.03
CA GLU A 63 -7.47 -13.01 7.22
C GLU A 63 -6.08 -13.52 6.83
N THR A 64 -5.06 -13.10 7.57
CA THR A 64 -3.71 -13.61 7.43
C THR A 64 -3.38 -14.47 8.63
N GLU A 65 -2.84 -15.67 8.40
CA GLU A 65 -2.30 -16.54 9.43
C GLU A 65 -0.80 -16.72 9.23
N ARG A 66 -0.02 -16.40 10.25
CA ARG A 66 1.43 -16.53 10.22
C ARG A 66 1.91 -17.35 11.40
N VAL A 67 2.75 -18.35 11.13
CA VAL A 67 3.48 -19.08 12.16
C VAL A 67 4.96 -18.79 12.01
N ILE A 68 5.59 -18.35 13.09
CA ILE A 68 7.01 -18.06 13.19
C ILE A 68 7.63 -19.06 14.15
N THR A 69 8.74 -19.70 13.74
CA THR A 69 9.45 -20.69 14.57
C THR A 69 10.81 -20.15 14.99
N ARG A 70 11.19 -20.37 16.25
CA ARG A 70 12.52 -20.03 16.78
C ARG A 70 13.59 -21.04 16.38
N LYS A 71 13.20 -22.30 16.17
CA LYS A 71 14.15 -23.34 15.77
C LYS A 71 14.59 -23.12 14.33
N LYS A 72 15.90 -23.13 14.09
CA LYS A 72 16.50 -23.03 12.74
C LYS A 72 16.00 -24.11 11.77
N SER A 73 15.56 -25.27 12.29
CA SER A 73 14.96 -26.37 11.51
C SER A 73 13.46 -26.24 11.32
N GLY A 74 12.81 -25.24 11.95
CA GLY A 74 11.37 -25.03 11.85
C GLY A 74 11.00 -24.25 10.59
N LYS A 75 9.88 -24.61 9.99
CA LYS A 75 9.34 -23.90 8.82
C LYS A 75 8.36 -22.81 9.24
N ASN A 76 8.62 -21.58 8.84
CA ASN A 76 7.65 -20.49 8.95
C ASN A 76 6.56 -20.70 7.91
N THR A 77 5.29 -20.46 8.28
CA THR A 77 4.17 -20.52 7.35
C THR A 77 3.45 -19.19 7.32
N TYR A 78 2.86 -18.88 6.17
CA TYR A 78 2.03 -17.72 5.97
C TYR A 78 0.91 -18.07 4.99
N VAL A 79 -0.33 -17.76 5.35
CA VAL A 79 -1.53 -18.06 4.55
C VAL A 79 -2.39 -16.82 4.50
N LEU A 80 -2.90 -16.52 3.32
CA LEU A 80 -3.92 -15.50 3.09
C LEU A 80 -5.26 -16.17 2.80
N ILE A 81 -6.26 -15.79 3.56
CA ILE A 81 -7.63 -16.31 3.50
C ILE A 81 -8.54 -15.16 3.07
N LYS A 82 -9.42 -15.40 2.11
CA LYS A 82 -10.45 -14.44 1.66
C LYS A 82 -11.83 -15.06 1.90
N ASN A 83 -12.69 -14.39 2.64
CA ASN A 83 -14.05 -14.84 2.95
C ASN A 83 -14.11 -16.30 3.46
N GLY A 84 -13.13 -16.68 4.29
CA GLY A 84 -13.01 -18.01 4.87
C GLY A 84 -12.32 -19.05 3.96
N THR A 85 -11.92 -18.70 2.74
CA THR A 85 -11.25 -19.61 1.81
C THR A 85 -9.78 -19.22 1.66
N PRO A 86 -8.80 -20.13 1.88
CA PRO A 86 -7.39 -19.86 1.59
C PRO A 86 -7.19 -19.58 0.09
N ILE A 87 -6.51 -18.47 -0.23
CA ILE A 87 -6.29 -18.03 -1.61
C ILE A 87 -4.82 -17.99 -2.02
N ALA A 88 -3.91 -17.89 -1.06
CA ALA A 88 -2.46 -17.88 -1.34
C ALA A 88 -1.67 -18.32 -0.10
N GLU A 89 -0.45 -18.84 -0.32
CA GLU A 89 0.46 -19.27 0.74
C GLU A 89 1.90 -18.79 0.52
N GLY A 90 2.67 -18.68 1.60
CA GLY A 90 4.08 -18.32 1.55
C GLY A 90 4.36 -16.97 0.88
N ASN A 91 5.29 -16.95 -0.06
CA ASN A 91 5.70 -15.71 -0.75
C ASN A 91 4.58 -15.11 -1.62
N GLU A 92 3.75 -15.95 -2.22
CA GLU A 92 2.61 -15.51 -3.05
C GLU A 92 1.57 -14.78 -2.19
N ALA A 93 1.33 -15.26 -0.97
CA ALA A 93 0.43 -14.58 -0.04
C ALA A 93 0.97 -13.20 0.38
N PHE A 94 2.29 -13.06 0.62
CA PHE A 94 2.88 -11.74 0.90
C PHE A 94 2.76 -10.78 -0.29
N ALA A 95 2.98 -11.26 -1.51
CA ALA A 95 2.81 -10.47 -2.72
C ALA A 95 1.36 -10.00 -2.88
N ALA A 96 0.39 -10.92 -2.72
CA ALA A 96 -1.03 -10.61 -2.81
C ALA A 96 -1.48 -9.59 -1.75
N VAL A 97 -1.01 -9.70 -0.51
CA VAL A 97 -1.29 -8.70 0.54
C VAL A 97 -0.66 -7.35 0.20
N GLY A 98 0.56 -7.32 -0.32
CA GLY A 98 1.22 -6.09 -0.76
C GLY A 98 0.47 -5.38 -1.87
N GLU A 99 -0.01 -6.12 -2.88
CA GLU A 99 -0.85 -5.58 -3.96
C GLU A 99 -2.20 -5.08 -3.44
N LEU A 100 -2.81 -5.83 -2.52
CA LEU A 100 -4.09 -5.48 -1.92
C LEU A 100 -4.01 -4.15 -1.14
N ILE A 101 -2.98 -3.98 -0.29
CA ILE A 101 -2.80 -2.79 0.54
C ILE A 101 -2.25 -1.62 -0.29
N GLY A 102 -1.44 -1.89 -1.31
CA GLY A 102 -0.85 -0.88 -2.19
C GLY A 102 0.22 0.00 -1.53
N LEU A 103 0.67 -0.35 -0.33
CA LEU A 103 1.73 0.33 0.42
C LEU A 103 2.85 -0.66 0.74
N ASP A 104 4.10 -0.24 0.67
CA ASP A 104 5.20 -1.02 1.21
C ASP A 104 5.26 -0.92 2.76
N VAL A 105 6.09 -1.75 3.41
CA VAL A 105 6.17 -1.79 4.88
C VAL A 105 6.58 -0.45 5.47
N LYS A 106 7.45 0.31 4.82
CA LYS A 106 7.91 1.62 5.29
C LYS A 106 6.82 2.67 5.14
N GLU A 107 6.13 2.66 4.00
CA GLU A 107 4.99 3.53 3.74
C GLU A 107 3.87 3.27 4.75
N PHE A 108 3.52 2.00 4.98
CA PHE A 108 2.52 1.60 5.95
C PHE A 108 2.89 2.03 7.38
N THR A 109 4.13 1.77 7.80
CA THR A 109 4.61 2.14 9.13
C THR A 109 4.62 3.66 9.33
N ASN A 110 4.97 4.42 8.30
CA ASN A 110 5.03 5.89 8.40
C ASN A 110 3.66 6.58 8.40
N VAL A 111 2.65 5.95 7.83
CA VAL A 111 1.36 6.58 7.57
C VAL A 111 0.25 5.99 8.42
N VAL A 112 0.18 4.66 8.49
CA VAL A 112 -0.91 3.97 9.18
C VAL A 112 -0.59 3.76 10.65
N VAL A 113 0.64 3.39 10.96
CA VAL A 113 1.05 3.00 12.31
C VAL A 113 1.46 4.18 13.18
N LEU A 114 2.06 5.22 12.61
CA LEU A 114 2.53 6.42 13.31
C LEU A 114 3.17 6.10 14.69
N GLN A 115 4.25 5.31 14.68
CA GLN A 115 4.97 4.95 15.89
C GLN A 115 5.44 6.20 16.66
N GLN A 116 5.64 6.08 17.96
CA GLN A 116 6.12 7.16 18.82
C GLN A 116 7.44 7.74 18.28
N GLY A 117 7.42 9.02 17.93
CA GLY A 117 8.57 9.74 17.30
C GLY A 117 8.56 9.76 15.77
N GLU A 118 7.87 8.84 15.10
CA GLU A 118 7.81 8.78 13.63
C GLU A 118 6.94 9.89 13.02
N PHE A 119 5.93 10.39 13.75
CA PHE A 119 5.16 11.55 13.32
C PHE A 119 6.06 12.79 13.10
N SER A 120 7.03 13.00 13.99
CA SER A 120 8.04 14.07 13.81
C SER A 120 8.92 13.82 12.59
N ARG A 121 9.23 12.58 12.28
CA ARG A 121 9.97 12.16 11.08
C ARG A 121 9.18 12.41 9.80
N PHE A 122 7.92 12.01 9.79
CA PHE A 122 7.00 12.27 8.66
C PHE A 122 6.92 13.78 8.37
N LEU A 123 6.78 14.62 9.39
CA LEU A 123 6.76 16.07 9.22
C LEU A 123 8.09 16.64 8.71
N LYS A 124 9.22 16.03 9.04
CA LYS A 124 10.55 16.42 8.57
C LYS A 124 10.91 15.89 7.18
N THR A 125 10.13 14.96 6.64
CA THR A 125 10.31 14.44 5.28
C THR A 125 10.13 15.56 4.25
N THR A 126 10.83 15.47 3.11
CA THR A 126 10.72 16.47 2.04
C THR A 126 9.29 16.62 1.53
N LYS A 127 8.94 17.82 1.06
CA LYS A 127 7.59 18.10 0.51
C LYS A 127 7.21 17.10 -0.60
N GLY A 128 8.14 16.75 -1.49
CA GLY A 128 7.91 15.80 -2.58
C GLY A 128 7.56 14.39 -2.08
N ALA A 129 8.31 13.88 -1.09
CA ALA A 129 8.04 12.56 -0.52
C ALA A 129 6.70 12.51 0.22
N ARG A 130 6.30 13.59 0.93
CA ARG A 130 4.98 13.68 1.56
C ARG A 130 3.85 13.69 0.54
N VAL A 131 3.98 14.46 -0.54
CA VAL A 131 2.99 14.52 -1.61
C VAL A 131 2.84 13.16 -2.29
N ALA A 132 3.95 12.49 -2.63
CA ALA A 132 3.92 11.15 -3.23
C ALA A 132 3.20 10.13 -2.34
N LEU A 133 3.44 10.19 -1.03
CA LEU A 133 2.80 9.30 -0.06
C LEU A 133 1.29 9.56 0.06
N ILE A 134 0.90 10.83 0.14
CA ILE A 134 -0.52 11.24 0.15
C ILE A 134 -1.20 10.82 -1.16
N SER A 135 -0.54 10.98 -2.30
CA SER A 135 -1.05 10.58 -3.61
C SER A 135 -1.33 9.06 -3.68
N LYS A 136 -0.48 8.24 -3.08
CA LYS A 136 -0.73 6.79 -2.97
C LYS A 136 -1.90 6.47 -2.07
N LEU A 137 -1.98 7.09 -0.88
CA LEU A 137 -3.07 6.85 0.09
C LEU A 137 -4.46 7.13 -0.46
N PHE A 138 -4.58 8.20 -1.24
CA PHE A 138 -5.85 8.63 -1.82
C PHE A 138 -6.05 8.16 -3.26
N ASP A 139 -5.20 7.24 -3.76
CA ASP A 139 -5.23 6.75 -5.15
C ASP A 139 -5.32 7.89 -6.19
N LEU A 140 -4.54 8.97 -5.93
CA LEU A 140 -4.53 10.13 -6.83
C LEU A 140 -3.84 9.83 -8.16
N GLY A 141 -3.10 8.73 -8.27
CA GLY A 141 -2.43 8.30 -9.49
C GLY A 141 -3.36 8.07 -10.69
N ARG A 142 -4.64 7.79 -10.43
CA ARG A 142 -5.68 7.73 -11.47
C ARG A 142 -5.89 9.07 -12.17
N PHE A 143 -5.76 10.18 -11.44
CA PHE A 143 -5.87 11.52 -12.02
C PHE A 143 -4.67 11.87 -12.88
N ASP A 144 -3.46 11.46 -12.49
CA ASP A 144 -2.24 11.66 -13.28
C ASP A 144 -2.32 10.88 -14.60
N LYS A 145 -2.80 9.62 -14.56
CA LYS A 145 -3.05 8.81 -15.77
C LYS A 145 -4.10 9.45 -16.68
N ALA A 146 -5.19 9.95 -16.11
CA ALA A 146 -6.22 10.66 -16.88
C ALA A 146 -5.65 11.94 -17.51
N ALA A 147 -4.91 12.75 -16.76
CA ALA A 147 -4.29 13.98 -17.27
C ALA A 147 -3.30 13.69 -18.40
N ALA A 148 -2.47 12.65 -18.28
CA ALA A 148 -1.56 12.23 -19.34
C ALA A 148 -2.31 11.78 -20.61
N ALA A 149 -3.38 10.99 -20.46
CA ALA A 149 -4.20 10.56 -21.59
C ALA A 149 -4.91 11.73 -22.30
N PHE A 150 -5.42 12.70 -21.54
CA PHE A 150 -6.01 13.93 -22.11
C PHE A 150 -4.98 14.79 -22.82
N SER A 151 -3.78 14.96 -22.26
CA SER A 151 -2.69 15.71 -22.91
C SER A 151 -2.26 15.07 -24.21
N GLU A 152 -2.13 13.75 -24.25
CA GLU A 152 -1.79 13.02 -25.47
C GLU A 152 -2.88 13.15 -26.54
N LYS A 153 -4.16 13.01 -26.14
CA LYS A 153 -5.27 13.17 -27.08
C LYS A 153 -5.37 14.60 -27.62
N SER A 154 -5.16 15.60 -26.78
CA SER A 154 -5.11 17.01 -27.18
C SER A 154 -4.01 17.27 -28.20
N ARG A 155 -2.81 16.72 -27.97
CA ARG A 155 -1.69 16.86 -28.90
C ARG A 155 -1.96 16.19 -30.26
N LYS A 156 -2.58 15.00 -30.29
CA LYS A 156 -2.96 14.31 -31.51
C LYS A 156 -3.99 15.12 -32.30
N LEU A 157 -5.04 15.59 -31.64
CA LEU A 157 -6.06 16.43 -32.28
C LEU A 157 -5.48 17.76 -32.79
N GLY A 158 -4.58 18.37 -32.04
CA GLY A 158 -3.86 19.58 -32.53
C GLY A 158 -3.09 19.31 -33.81
N ALA A 159 -2.31 18.24 -33.89
CA ALA A 159 -1.56 17.87 -35.10
C ALA A 159 -2.48 17.54 -36.28
N GLU A 160 -3.64 16.91 -36.06
CA GLU A 160 -4.64 16.68 -37.11
C GLU A 160 -5.24 18.00 -37.63
N CYS A 161 -5.60 18.93 -36.72
CA CYS A 161 -6.09 20.26 -37.12
C CYS A 161 -5.05 21.04 -37.92
N ASP A 162 -3.79 21.04 -37.47
CA ASP A 162 -2.70 21.72 -38.19
C ASP A 162 -2.51 21.11 -39.59
N GLY A 163 -2.56 19.77 -39.71
CA GLY A 163 -2.48 19.07 -41.00
C GLY A 163 -3.64 19.40 -41.93
N LEU A 164 -4.87 19.48 -41.43
CA LEU A 164 -6.05 19.86 -42.22
C LEU A 164 -5.99 21.31 -42.63
N THR A 165 -5.53 22.21 -41.76
CA THR A 165 -5.34 23.63 -42.08
C THR A 165 -4.34 23.80 -43.24
N LEU A 166 -3.20 23.14 -43.18
CA LEU A 166 -2.21 23.14 -44.21
C LEU A 166 -2.76 22.59 -45.57
N ALA A 167 -3.56 21.51 -45.50
CA ALA A 167 -4.20 20.94 -46.66
C ALA A 167 -5.22 21.91 -47.31
N LEU A 168 -5.96 22.64 -46.50
CA LEU A 168 -6.90 23.68 -46.97
C LEU A 168 -6.16 24.85 -47.62
N GLU A 169 -5.08 25.33 -47.02
CA GLU A 169 -4.24 26.39 -47.62
C GLU A 169 -3.71 25.97 -48.98
N ASN A 170 -3.17 24.77 -49.13
CA ASN A 170 -2.70 24.24 -50.40
C ASN A 170 -3.81 24.10 -51.48
N LEU A 171 -5.06 23.86 -51.06
CA LEU A 171 -6.20 23.80 -52.00
C LEU A 171 -6.66 25.19 -52.44
N CYS A 172 -6.57 26.20 -51.58
CA CYS A 172 -6.90 27.58 -51.90
C CYS A 172 -5.90 28.16 -52.92
N ASP A 173 -4.60 27.85 -52.80
CA ASP A 173 -3.57 28.32 -53.75
C ASP A 173 -3.75 27.76 -55.17
N VAL A 174 -4.41 26.59 -55.32
CA VAL A 174 -4.68 25.99 -56.67
C VAL A 174 -5.87 26.65 -57.39
N THR A 175 -6.76 27.36 -56.67
CA THR A 175 -7.94 28.00 -57.26
C THR A 175 -7.69 29.41 -57.78
N ASP A 176 -6.56 30.05 -57.45
CA ASP A 176 -6.22 31.39 -57.89
C ASP A 176 -5.42 31.45 -59.22
N GLU A 177 -5.03 30.29 -59.81
CA GLU A 177 -4.33 30.18 -61.08
C GLU A 177 -5.22 29.74 -62.27
N GLY A 178 -6.55 29.94 -62.19
CA GLY A 178 -7.51 29.55 -63.24
C GLY A 178 -8.20 30.73 -63.90
#